data_c93b788232978e88364742f4722a90dd
#
_entry.id   c93b788232978e88364742f4722a90dd
#
_cell.length_a   1.000
_cell.length_b   1.000
_cell.length_c   1.000
_cell.angle_alpha   90.00
_cell.angle_beta   90.00
_cell.angle_gamma   90.00
#
_symmetry.space_group_name_H-M   'P 1'
#
loop_
_entity.id
_entity.type
_entity.pdbx_description
1 polymer ?
#
loop_
_entity_poly.entity_id
_entity_poly.type
_entity_poly.pdbx_seq_one_letter_code
_entity_poly.pdbx_strand_id
1 'polypeptide(L)'
;TCHGGDDPGASGNGIIEKDKTLQISNYMYDKLRNLGFDVAITRTTDETINPTERVERILAPYGNGSDVIVISNHINAGGADGAEVIYALRNKSTLSDLILDNFESKGQNTRKAYQRRLPSNTSKDYYFIHRNTGNTEPIIVEYGFLDSNGDDVNQLKNNWQDLADAVIDALLTYTGKSTEGYYIVKKGDTLYSIARDNNLSVSELKQLNNLTSNTLNVGQRLKIKSDATISPIEPTQPSDTSNIYTVKSGDSLYSIARKYNVTV
;
A
#
# COMPACT_ATOMS: atom_id res chain seq x y z
N THR A 1 -11.26 9.39 2.25
CA THR A 1 -12.14 9.89 1.17
C THR A 1 -12.88 11.14 1.61
N CYS A 2 -13.01 12.15 0.75
CA CYS A 2 -13.71 13.42 1.08
C CYS A 2 -15.19 13.43 0.73
N HIS A 3 -15.58 12.79 -0.35
CA HIS A 3 -16.96 12.72 -0.82
C HIS A 3 -17.63 11.41 -0.37
N GLY A 4 -18.97 11.35 -0.37
CA GLY A 4 -19.75 10.17 -0.01
C GLY A 4 -21.21 10.47 0.25
N GLY A 5 -22.09 9.49 0.10
CA GLY A 5 -23.53 9.64 0.25
C GLY A 5 -24.10 10.68 -0.71
N ASP A 6 -24.67 11.75 -0.15
CA ASP A 6 -25.30 12.84 -0.93
C ASP A 6 -24.28 13.76 -1.64
N ASP A 7 -23.01 13.68 -1.30
CA ASP A 7 -21.92 14.44 -1.94
C ASP A 7 -21.16 13.54 -2.94
N PRO A 8 -21.50 13.58 -4.23
CA PRO A 8 -20.85 12.72 -5.23
C PRO A 8 -19.41 13.15 -5.56
N GLY A 9 -18.99 14.37 -5.19
CA GLY A 9 -17.82 15.01 -5.75
C GLY A 9 -17.98 15.29 -7.24
N ALA A 10 -16.88 15.32 -7.98
CA ALA A 10 -16.91 15.47 -9.42
C ALA A 10 -17.40 14.21 -10.13
N SER A 11 -18.00 14.38 -11.33
CA SER A 11 -18.48 13.26 -12.15
C SER A 11 -18.24 13.54 -13.63
N GLY A 12 -17.79 12.56 -14.38
CA GLY A 12 -17.51 12.64 -15.81
C GLY A 12 -16.90 11.37 -16.36
N ASN A 13 -17.03 11.16 -17.66
CA ASN A 13 -16.47 9.99 -18.36
C ASN A 13 -16.83 8.63 -17.73
N GLY A 14 -17.98 8.52 -17.05
CA GLY A 14 -18.38 7.29 -16.33
C GLY A 14 -17.64 7.06 -15.02
N ILE A 15 -16.96 8.07 -14.48
CA ILE A 15 -16.32 8.08 -13.15
C ILE A 15 -17.15 8.98 -12.24
N ILE A 16 -17.43 8.52 -11.02
CA ILE A 16 -17.97 9.32 -9.92
C ILE A 16 -16.89 9.36 -8.84
N GLU A 17 -16.47 10.55 -8.44
CA GLU A 17 -15.32 10.72 -7.54
C GLU A 17 -15.51 10.00 -6.21
N LYS A 18 -16.69 10.09 -5.58
CA LYS A 18 -16.95 9.42 -4.31
C LYS A 18 -16.76 7.91 -4.37
N ASP A 19 -17.14 7.27 -5.49
CA ASP A 19 -17.07 5.82 -5.65
C ASP A 19 -15.62 5.38 -5.91
N LYS A 20 -14.94 6.10 -6.82
CA LYS A 20 -13.55 5.79 -7.17
C LYS A 20 -12.62 6.04 -5.99
N THR A 21 -12.78 7.14 -5.26
CA THR A 21 -11.94 7.44 -4.09
C THR A 21 -12.22 6.50 -2.92
N LEU A 22 -13.45 5.97 -2.78
CA LEU A 22 -13.76 4.91 -1.83
C LEU A 22 -13.03 3.60 -2.21
N GLN A 23 -13.08 3.23 -3.50
CA GLN A 23 -12.38 2.05 -4.03
C GLN A 23 -10.88 2.13 -3.77
N ILE A 24 -10.26 3.26 -4.09
CA ILE A 24 -8.82 3.53 -3.82
C ILE A 24 -8.53 3.42 -2.32
N SER A 25 -9.34 4.07 -1.48
CA SER A 25 -9.09 4.12 -0.04
C SER A 25 -9.22 2.77 0.64
N ASN A 26 -10.18 1.94 0.26
CA ASN A 26 -10.32 0.58 0.79
C ASN A 26 -9.12 -0.29 0.36
N TYR A 27 -8.70 -0.20 -0.89
CA TYR A 27 -7.51 -0.91 -1.38
C TYR A 27 -6.23 -0.49 -0.62
N MET A 28 -6.01 0.81 -0.45
CA MET A 28 -4.87 1.32 0.31
C MET A 28 -4.91 0.89 1.78
N TYR A 29 -6.10 0.94 2.41
CA TYR A 29 -6.29 0.51 3.79
C TYR A 29 -5.85 -0.93 4.00
N ASP A 30 -6.32 -1.86 3.16
CA ASP A 30 -5.96 -3.27 3.26
C ASP A 30 -4.46 -3.50 3.02
N LYS A 31 -3.89 -2.85 2.00
CA LYS A 31 -2.46 -2.95 1.71
C LYS A 31 -1.57 -2.39 2.82
N LEU A 32 -1.87 -1.20 3.32
CA LEU A 32 -1.09 -0.56 4.40
C LEU A 32 -1.13 -1.40 5.68
N ARG A 33 -2.28 -1.97 6.03
CA ARG A 33 -2.38 -2.92 7.15
C ARG A 33 -1.48 -4.14 6.95
N ASN A 34 -1.53 -4.73 5.76
CA ASN A 34 -0.68 -5.88 5.41
C ASN A 34 0.81 -5.52 5.43
N LEU A 35 1.17 -4.28 5.16
CA LEU A 35 2.52 -3.74 5.29
C LEU A 35 2.89 -3.37 6.74
N GLY A 36 1.98 -3.60 7.69
CA GLY A 36 2.20 -3.39 9.12
C GLY A 36 2.17 -1.92 9.54
N PHE A 37 1.44 -1.06 8.80
CA PHE A 37 1.08 0.25 9.30
C PHE A 37 -0.08 0.16 10.29
N ASP A 38 -0.06 1.00 11.29
CA ASP A 38 -1.27 1.34 12.05
C ASP A 38 -2.08 2.29 11.18
N VAL A 39 -3.22 1.82 10.67
CA VAL A 39 -4.02 2.57 9.69
C VAL A 39 -5.50 2.53 10.04
N ALA A 40 -6.16 3.66 9.90
CA ALA A 40 -7.60 3.80 10.01
C ALA A 40 -8.19 4.43 8.74
N ILE A 41 -9.47 4.24 8.51
CA ILE A 41 -10.19 4.79 7.37
C ILE A 41 -11.45 5.50 7.85
N THR A 42 -11.76 6.65 7.29
CA THR A 42 -12.90 7.47 7.73
C THR A 42 -14.26 6.93 7.29
N ARG A 43 -14.33 6.18 6.20
CA ARG A 43 -15.52 5.45 5.75
C ARG A 43 -15.14 4.22 4.94
N THR A 44 -15.91 3.16 5.04
CA THR A 44 -15.78 1.92 4.26
C THR A 44 -16.95 1.68 3.31
N THR A 45 -18.02 2.48 3.45
CA THR A 45 -19.25 2.42 2.67
C THR A 45 -19.58 3.78 2.07
N ASP A 46 -20.61 3.84 1.20
CA ASP A 46 -21.11 5.11 0.66
C ASP A 46 -22.03 5.78 1.69
N GLU A 47 -21.47 6.69 2.48
CA GLU A 47 -22.15 7.43 3.53
C GLU A 47 -21.81 8.91 3.48
N THR A 48 -22.76 9.77 3.87
CA THR A 48 -22.54 11.21 4.02
C THR A 48 -21.84 11.49 5.34
N ILE A 49 -20.68 12.15 5.28
CA ILE A 49 -19.91 12.58 6.46
C ILE A 49 -19.67 14.08 6.36
N ASN A 50 -20.22 14.83 7.29
CA ASN A 50 -20.02 16.29 7.32
C ASN A 50 -18.55 16.65 7.71
N PRO A 51 -18.08 17.88 7.44
CA PRO A 51 -16.70 18.26 7.69
C PRO A 51 -16.24 18.10 9.14
N THR A 52 -17.08 18.39 10.12
CA THR A 52 -16.75 18.27 11.56
C THR A 52 -16.58 16.81 11.94
N GLU A 53 -17.55 15.98 11.61
CA GLU A 53 -17.50 14.53 11.83
C GLU A 53 -16.29 13.88 11.14
N ARG A 54 -15.95 14.35 9.95
CA ARG A 54 -14.78 13.86 9.23
C ARG A 54 -13.48 14.13 9.99
N VAL A 55 -13.32 15.33 10.55
CA VAL A 55 -12.17 15.65 11.39
C VAL A 55 -12.14 14.79 12.65
N GLU A 56 -13.29 14.59 13.28
CA GLU A 56 -13.40 13.70 14.46
C GLU A 56 -12.98 12.27 14.10
N ARG A 57 -13.46 11.70 12.99
CA ARG A 57 -13.07 10.35 12.53
C ARG A 57 -11.59 10.25 12.15
N ILE A 58 -10.96 11.34 11.69
CA ILE A 58 -9.52 11.38 11.41
C ILE A 58 -8.72 11.34 12.71
N LEU A 59 -9.12 12.12 13.72
CA LEU A 59 -8.37 12.29 14.95
C LEU A 59 -8.60 11.18 15.97
N ALA A 60 -9.77 10.54 15.94
CA ALA A 60 -10.17 9.55 16.94
C ALA A 60 -9.19 8.36 17.08
N PRO A 61 -8.61 7.77 16.01
CA PRO A 61 -7.75 6.60 16.14
C PRO A 61 -6.37 6.91 16.74
N TYR A 62 -5.75 8.04 16.33
CA TYR A 62 -4.32 8.29 16.59
C TYR A 62 -4.04 9.71 17.13
N GLY A 63 -5.08 10.52 17.33
CA GLY A 63 -4.92 11.89 17.81
C GLY A 63 -4.42 12.86 16.75
N ASN A 64 -3.76 13.93 17.19
CA ASN A 64 -3.38 15.06 16.35
C ASN A 64 -1.86 15.31 16.30
N GLY A 65 -1.05 14.28 16.55
CA GLY A 65 0.40 14.35 16.58
C GLY A 65 1.02 14.53 15.18
N SER A 66 2.27 14.99 15.14
CA SER A 66 3.04 15.17 13.90
C SER A 66 3.52 13.86 13.27
N ASP A 67 3.35 12.75 13.96
CA ASP A 67 3.61 11.38 13.54
C ASP A 67 2.42 10.74 12.81
N VAL A 68 1.29 11.46 12.74
CA VAL A 68 0.07 11.01 12.05
C VAL A 68 0.01 11.63 10.66
N ILE A 69 0.08 10.77 9.62
CA ILE A 69 -0.11 11.16 8.22
C ILE A 69 -1.58 10.95 7.85
N VAL A 70 -2.19 11.96 7.21
CA VAL A 70 -3.60 11.91 6.77
C VAL A 70 -3.66 12.00 5.26
N ILE A 71 -4.04 10.90 4.58
CA ILE A 71 -4.20 10.88 3.12
C ILE A 71 -5.67 11.09 2.75
N SER A 72 -5.93 12.14 2.00
CA SER A 72 -7.24 12.47 1.44
C SER A 72 -7.23 12.21 -0.06
N ASN A 73 -7.87 11.12 -0.49
CA ASN A 73 -7.93 10.73 -1.90
C ASN A 73 -9.02 11.52 -2.62
N HIS A 74 -8.67 12.14 -3.74
CA HIS A 74 -9.50 12.99 -4.59
C HIS A 74 -9.27 12.74 -6.07
N ILE A 75 -10.21 13.15 -6.90
CA ILE A 75 -10.10 13.21 -8.35
C ILE A 75 -10.54 14.58 -8.81
N ASN A 76 -9.66 15.26 -9.52
CA ASN A 76 -9.87 16.62 -9.98
C ASN A 76 -10.85 16.69 -11.19
N ALA A 77 -11.35 17.88 -11.45
CA ALA A 77 -12.15 18.23 -12.62
C ALA A 77 -11.79 19.64 -13.11
N GLY A 78 -12.05 19.93 -14.38
CA GLY A 78 -11.77 21.24 -15.01
C GLY A 78 -11.01 21.12 -16.32
N GLY A 79 -11.01 19.94 -16.95
CA GLY A 79 -10.50 19.71 -18.30
C GLY A 79 -8.96 19.79 -18.43
N ALA A 80 -8.24 19.74 -17.31
CA ALA A 80 -6.77 19.65 -17.33
C ALA A 80 -6.31 18.17 -17.37
N ASP A 81 -5.01 17.91 -17.29
CA ASP A 81 -4.40 16.59 -17.32
C ASP A 81 -3.23 16.53 -16.34
N GLY A 82 -3.09 15.42 -15.62
CA GLY A 82 -2.00 15.15 -14.69
C GLY A 82 -2.36 15.28 -13.20
N ALA A 83 -1.71 14.46 -12.38
CA ALA A 83 -1.91 14.42 -10.95
C ALA A 83 -1.34 15.65 -10.22
N GLU A 84 -1.96 16.02 -9.11
CA GLU A 84 -1.49 17.08 -8.21
C GLU A 84 -1.48 16.59 -6.77
N VAL A 85 -0.60 17.14 -5.94
CA VAL A 85 -0.59 16.84 -4.51
C VAL A 85 -0.58 18.16 -3.71
N ILE A 86 -1.50 18.28 -2.74
CA ILE A 86 -1.62 19.48 -1.93
C ILE A 86 -1.25 19.13 -0.49
N TYR A 87 -0.30 19.86 0.08
CA TYR A 87 0.17 19.68 1.45
C TYR A 87 -0.08 20.91 2.32
N ALA A 88 -0.19 20.72 3.64
CA ALA A 88 -0.50 21.79 4.56
C ALA A 88 0.65 22.79 4.72
N LEU A 89 0.35 24.06 5.06
CA LEU A 89 1.33 25.14 5.24
C LEU A 89 2.40 24.81 6.29
N ARG A 90 2.07 23.95 7.27
CA ARG A 90 2.99 23.52 8.33
C ARG A 90 3.94 22.41 7.92
N ASN A 91 3.70 21.74 6.80
CA ASN A 91 4.48 20.59 6.34
C ASN A 91 5.44 20.95 5.21
N LYS A 92 6.42 20.09 4.97
CA LYS A 92 7.31 20.14 3.82
C LYS A 92 6.71 19.40 2.64
N SER A 93 7.21 19.65 1.43
CA SER A 93 6.76 18.95 0.21
C SER A 93 7.27 17.51 0.08
N THR A 94 8.18 17.06 0.93
CA THR A 94 8.93 15.80 0.76
C THR A 94 8.05 14.59 0.44
N LEU A 95 6.97 14.37 1.21
CA LEU A 95 6.04 13.26 0.92
C LEU A 95 5.26 13.50 -0.38
N SER A 96 4.87 14.75 -0.64
CA SER A 96 4.14 15.11 -1.86
C SER A 96 4.98 14.96 -3.12
N ASP A 97 6.26 15.30 -3.05
CA ASP A 97 7.21 15.11 -4.15
C ASP A 97 7.44 13.63 -4.43
N LEU A 98 7.63 12.80 -3.39
CA LEU A 98 7.73 11.34 -3.54
C LEU A 98 6.48 10.71 -4.17
N ILE A 99 5.29 11.21 -3.84
CA ILE A 99 4.04 10.72 -4.46
C ILE A 99 4.03 11.04 -5.96
N LEU A 100 4.41 12.27 -6.36
CA LEU A 100 4.47 12.66 -7.76
C LEU A 100 5.53 11.87 -8.55
N ASP A 101 6.73 11.71 -8.01
CA ASP A 101 7.81 10.91 -8.61
C ASP A 101 7.35 9.46 -8.86
N ASN A 102 6.65 8.88 -7.88
CA ASN A 102 6.11 7.54 -8.02
C ASN A 102 4.95 7.47 -9.04
N PHE A 103 4.10 8.49 -9.13
CA PHE A 103 3.09 8.57 -10.18
C PHE A 103 3.72 8.57 -11.58
N GLU A 104 4.76 9.38 -11.81
CA GLU A 104 5.50 9.40 -13.06
C GLU A 104 6.09 8.02 -13.40
N SER A 105 6.64 7.32 -12.40
CA SER A 105 7.18 5.97 -12.57
C SER A 105 6.13 4.94 -13.00
N LYS A 106 4.85 5.20 -12.70
CA LYS A 106 3.69 4.39 -13.10
C LYS A 106 3.02 4.88 -14.38
N GLY A 107 3.62 5.87 -15.05
CA GLY A 107 3.11 6.41 -16.30
C GLY A 107 1.98 7.43 -16.16
N GLN A 108 1.74 7.97 -14.95
CA GLN A 108 0.81 9.06 -14.74
C GLN A 108 1.51 10.39 -14.99
N ASN A 109 0.89 11.26 -15.78
CA ASN A 109 1.34 12.65 -15.89
C ASN A 109 1.23 13.37 -14.56
N THR A 110 2.23 14.17 -14.21
CA THR A 110 2.18 14.97 -12.98
C THR A 110 2.23 16.47 -13.29
N ARG A 111 1.70 17.27 -12.38
CA ARG A 111 1.66 18.72 -12.51
C ARG A 111 2.52 19.38 -11.44
N LYS A 112 2.13 19.26 -10.17
CA LYS A 112 2.84 19.93 -9.06
C LYS A 112 2.43 19.42 -7.68
N ALA A 113 3.35 19.54 -6.74
CA ALA A 113 3.07 19.61 -5.32
C ALA A 113 2.94 21.09 -4.89
N TYR A 114 1.90 21.45 -4.14
CA TYR A 114 1.71 22.85 -3.73
C TYR A 114 0.91 23.01 -2.43
N GLN A 115 0.99 24.21 -1.89
CA GLN A 115 0.21 24.68 -0.75
C GLN A 115 -0.85 25.67 -1.23
N ARG A 116 -2.04 25.63 -0.65
CA ARG A 116 -3.09 26.60 -0.98
C ARG A 116 -3.52 27.38 0.26
N ARG A 117 -3.45 28.68 0.16
CA ARG A 117 -3.79 29.60 1.25
C ARG A 117 -5.24 30.07 1.15
N LEU A 118 -5.88 30.27 2.31
CA LEU A 118 -7.23 30.80 2.38
C LEU A 118 -7.23 32.28 1.93
N PRO A 119 -8.02 32.68 0.90
CA PRO A 119 -8.00 34.05 0.39
C PRO A 119 -8.32 35.13 1.44
N SER A 120 -9.23 34.83 2.37
CA SER A 120 -9.63 35.74 3.45
C SER A 120 -8.60 35.81 4.59
N ASN A 121 -7.65 34.85 4.67
CA ASN A 121 -6.57 34.87 5.65
C ASN A 121 -5.41 33.99 5.15
N THR A 122 -4.42 34.59 4.54
CA THR A 122 -3.29 33.90 3.90
C THR A 122 -2.33 33.21 4.87
N SER A 123 -2.48 33.40 6.17
CA SER A 123 -1.75 32.60 7.18
C SER A 123 -2.37 31.22 7.44
N LYS A 124 -3.56 30.95 6.86
CA LYS A 124 -4.28 29.69 7.04
C LYS A 124 -4.37 28.90 5.74
N ASP A 125 -4.37 27.58 5.87
CA ASP A 125 -4.63 26.66 4.76
C ASP A 125 -6.03 26.86 4.17
N TYR A 126 -6.17 26.68 2.85
CA TYR A 126 -7.46 26.74 2.18
C TYR A 126 -8.41 25.60 2.58
N TYR A 127 -7.88 24.39 2.70
CA TYR A 127 -8.66 23.18 2.95
C TYR A 127 -8.91 22.98 4.45
N PHE A 128 -10.15 22.63 4.82
CA PHE A 128 -10.53 22.43 6.23
C PHE A 128 -9.77 21.29 6.89
N ILE A 129 -9.48 20.22 6.14
CA ILE A 129 -8.70 19.08 6.62
C ILE A 129 -7.27 19.50 7.02
N HIS A 130 -6.67 20.43 6.25
CA HIS A 130 -5.37 20.99 6.60
C HIS A 130 -5.43 21.87 7.86
N ARG A 131 -6.54 22.64 8.03
CA ARG A 131 -6.68 23.54 9.18
C ARG A 131 -7.01 22.83 10.48
N ASN A 132 -7.85 21.76 10.42
CA ASN A 132 -8.58 21.29 11.59
C ASN A 132 -8.05 19.95 12.13
N THR A 133 -7.00 19.38 11.55
CA THR A 133 -6.40 18.11 11.99
C THR A 133 -5.17 18.28 12.89
N GLY A 134 -5.06 19.43 13.57
CA GLY A 134 -3.99 19.68 14.54
C GLY A 134 -2.60 19.70 13.90
N ASN A 135 -1.65 18.97 14.49
CA ASN A 135 -0.26 18.91 14.01
C ASN A 135 -0.02 17.76 13.02
N THR A 136 -1.04 17.01 12.63
CA THR A 136 -0.90 15.90 11.67
C THR A 136 -0.28 16.38 10.35
N GLU A 137 0.18 15.46 9.52
CA GLU A 137 0.63 15.73 8.16
C GLU A 137 -0.45 15.36 7.13
N PRO A 138 -1.40 16.28 6.83
CA PRO A 138 -2.46 16.02 5.86
C PRO A 138 -1.99 16.32 4.44
N ILE A 139 -2.24 15.34 3.57
CA ILE A 139 -1.97 15.37 2.13
C ILE A 139 -3.29 15.14 1.39
N ILE A 140 -3.62 16.00 0.43
CA ILE A 140 -4.67 15.77 -0.55
C ILE A 140 -4.00 15.29 -1.84
N VAL A 141 -4.40 14.11 -2.29
CA VAL A 141 -3.89 13.48 -3.52
C VAL A 141 -4.99 13.59 -4.58
N GLU A 142 -4.75 14.37 -5.61
CA GLU A 142 -5.55 14.47 -6.82
C GLU A 142 -4.94 13.53 -7.86
N TYR A 143 -5.56 12.37 -8.06
CA TYR A 143 -5.01 11.29 -8.90
C TYR A 143 -4.97 11.62 -10.40
N GLY A 144 -5.68 12.64 -10.84
CA GLY A 144 -5.85 13.12 -12.21
C GLY A 144 -7.19 13.80 -12.39
N PHE A 145 -7.52 14.21 -13.60
CA PHE A 145 -8.77 14.88 -13.96
C PHE A 145 -9.74 13.90 -14.62
N LEU A 146 -10.91 13.69 -14.01
CA LEU A 146 -11.91 12.75 -14.55
C LEU A 146 -12.56 13.22 -15.88
N ASP A 147 -12.36 14.46 -16.25
CA ASP A 147 -12.82 15.11 -17.48
C ASP A 147 -11.64 15.52 -18.41
N SER A 148 -10.45 14.95 -18.18
CA SER A 148 -9.28 15.17 -19.02
C SER A 148 -9.52 14.69 -20.47
N ASN A 149 -8.94 15.44 -21.43
CA ASN A 149 -8.77 15.00 -22.81
C ASN A 149 -7.45 14.26 -23.06
N GLY A 150 -6.60 14.12 -22.02
CA GLY A 150 -5.35 13.36 -22.05
C GLY A 150 -5.53 11.93 -21.53
N ASP A 151 -4.57 11.45 -20.75
CA ASP A 151 -4.51 10.05 -20.30
C ASP A 151 -5.19 9.79 -18.95
N ASP A 152 -5.47 10.81 -18.15
CA ASP A 152 -5.99 10.68 -16.79
C ASP A 152 -7.22 9.77 -16.69
N VAL A 153 -8.17 9.91 -17.63
CA VAL A 153 -9.39 9.09 -17.64
C VAL A 153 -9.08 7.60 -17.78
N ASN A 154 -8.10 7.27 -18.62
CA ASN A 154 -7.63 5.89 -18.79
C ASN A 154 -6.91 5.40 -17.53
N GLN A 155 -6.02 6.20 -16.95
CA GLN A 155 -5.33 5.90 -15.71
C GLN A 155 -6.31 5.64 -14.56
N LEU A 156 -7.30 6.51 -14.37
CA LEU A 156 -8.31 6.39 -13.34
C LEU A 156 -9.23 5.16 -13.52
N LYS A 157 -9.50 4.74 -14.75
CA LYS A 157 -10.35 3.57 -15.03
C LYS A 157 -9.58 2.25 -14.91
N ASN A 158 -8.42 2.18 -15.54
CA ASN A 158 -7.74 0.92 -15.83
C ASN A 158 -6.49 0.68 -14.95
N ASN A 159 -5.82 1.76 -14.48
CA ASN A 159 -4.54 1.68 -13.78
C ASN A 159 -4.60 2.28 -12.36
N TRP A 160 -5.78 2.52 -11.82
CA TRP A 160 -5.96 3.17 -10.52
C TRP A 160 -5.26 2.44 -9.36
N GLN A 161 -5.07 1.10 -9.46
CA GLN A 161 -4.35 0.33 -8.45
C GLN A 161 -2.86 0.66 -8.45
N ASP A 162 -2.26 0.82 -9.64
CA ASP A 162 -0.86 1.23 -9.76
C ASP A 162 -0.65 2.64 -9.20
N LEU A 163 -1.64 3.54 -9.38
CA LEU A 163 -1.61 4.87 -8.78
C LEU A 163 -1.76 4.81 -7.24
N ALA A 164 -2.64 3.97 -6.73
CA ALA A 164 -2.75 3.74 -5.30
C ALA A 164 -1.47 3.15 -4.70
N ASP A 165 -0.83 2.23 -5.43
CA ASP A 165 0.46 1.65 -5.06
C ASP A 165 1.58 2.69 -5.05
N ALA A 166 1.59 3.63 -5.98
CA ALA A 166 2.54 4.74 -6.00
C ALA A 166 2.48 5.57 -4.71
N VAL A 167 1.28 5.84 -4.18
CA VAL A 167 1.11 6.53 -2.88
C VAL A 167 1.63 5.66 -1.72
N ILE A 168 1.35 4.36 -1.74
CA ILE A 168 1.84 3.42 -0.72
C ILE A 168 3.38 3.33 -0.74
N ASP A 169 3.99 3.25 -1.92
CA ASP A 169 5.45 3.21 -2.09
C ASP A 169 6.11 4.51 -1.59
N ALA A 170 5.47 5.66 -1.82
CA ALA A 170 5.90 6.94 -1.26
C ALA A 170 5.85 6.95 0.28
N LEU A 171 4.78 6.41 0.88
CA LEU A 171 4.65 6.28 2.33
C LEU A 171 5.73 5.35 2.92
N LEU A 172 6.02 4.22 2.27
CA LEU A 172 7.10 3.32 2.68
C LEU A 172 8.45 4.03 2.69
N THR A 173 8.77 4.74 1.61
CA THR A 173 10.02 5.51 1.47
C THR A 173 10.09 6.62 2.50
N TYR A 174 9.02 7.40 2.66
CA TYR A 174 8.96 8.55 3.55
C TYR A 174 9.10 8.16 5.03
N THR A 175 8.45 7.09 5.44
CA THR A 175 8.48 6.61 6.82
C THR A 175 9.71 5.74 7.13
N GLY A 176 10.50 5.38 6.12
CA GLY A 176 11.60 4.42 6.27
C GLY A 176 11.10 3.01 6.63
N LYS A 177 9.79 2.75 6.47
CA LYS A 177 9.22 1.43 6.75
C LYS A 177 9.55 0.49 5.60
N SER A 178 10.60 -0.30 5.77
CA SER A 178 11.08 -1.23 4.76
C SER A 178 10.12 -2.41 4.59
N THR A 179 9.92 -2.83 3.33
CA THR A 179 9.43 -4.17 3.00
C THR A 179 10.57 -5.19 3.04
N GLU A 180 11.81 -4.72 3.32
CA GLU A 180 12.95 -5.60 3.44
C GLU A 180 12.70 -6.68 4.50
N GLY A 181 12.87 -7.92 4.11
CA GLY A 181 12.54 -9.04 4.97
C GLY A 181 11.08 -9.49 4.95
N TYR A 182 10.24 -8.90 4.10
CA TYR A 182 8.85 -9.32 3.91
C TYR A 182 8.51 -9.51 2.44
N TYR A 183 7.61 -10.46 2.17
CA TYR A 183 7.03 -10.72 0.87
C TYR A 183 5.51 -10.52 0.90
N ILE A 184 4.95 -9.90 -0.12
CA ILE A 184 3.50 -9.76 -0.29
C ILE A 184 3.02 -10.81 -1.27
N VAL A 185 2.14 -11.70 -0.81
CA VAL A 185 1.57 -12.79 -1.61
C VAL A 185 0.79 -12.24 -2.81
N LYS A 186 1.12 -12.72 -4.00
CA LYS A 186 0.47 -12.39 -5.27
C LYS A 186 -0.45 -13.52 -5.73
N LYS A 187 -1.33 -13.23 -6.68
CA LYS A 187 -2.18 -14.26 -7.30
C LYS A 187 -1.32 -15.33 -7.99
N GLY A 188 -1.53 -16.58 -7.62
CA GLY A 188 -0.77 -17.72 -8.15
C GLY A 188 0.42 -18.15 -7.30
N ASP A 189 0.76 -17.40 -6.25
CA ASP A 189 1.82 -17.78 -5.34
C ASP A 189 1.47 -19.01 -4.49
N THR A 190 2.52 -19.74 -4.17
CA THR A 190 2.50 -20.86 -3.21
C THR A 190 3.58 -20.65 -2.16
N LEU A 191 3.43 -21.29 -0.98
CA LEU A 191 4.51 -21.27 0.02
C LEU A 191 5.83 -21.77 -0.58
N TYR A 192 5.76 -22.73 -1.50
CA TYR A 192 6.95 -23.29 -2.16
C TYR A 192 7.63 -22.26 -3.08
N SER A 193 6.88 -21.58 -3.96
CA SER A 193 7.45 -20.57 -4.85
C SER A 193 8.07 -19.42 -4.05
N ILE A 194 7.35 -18.91 -3.04
CA ILE A 194 7.83 -17.80 -2.20
C ILE A 194 9.07 -18.21 -1.42
N ALA A 195 9.09 -19.38 -0.79
CA ALA A 195 10.23 -19.87 -0.04
C ALA A 195 11.48 -20.03 -0.92
N ARG A 196 11.33 -20.72 -2.07
CA ARG A 196 12.41 -20.90 -3.04
C ARG A 196 13.02 -19.58 -3.50
N ASP A 197 12.17 -18.62 -3.90
CA ASP A 197 12.60 -17.35 -4.48
C ASP A 197 13.24 -16.42 -3.42
N ASN A 198 13.09 -16.76 -2.14
CA ASN A 198 13.70 -16.04 -1.01
C ASN A 198 14.77 -16.88 -0.26
N ASN A 199 15.24 -17.98 -0.84
CA ASN A 199 16.24 -18.87 -0.26
C ASN A 199 15.85 -19.43 1.12
N LEU A 200 14.57 -19.75 1.30
CA LEU A 200 14.01 -20.38 2.49
C LEU A 200 13.45 -21.77 2.13
N SER A 201 13.41 -22.66 3.10
CA SER A 201 12.52 -23.81 3.03
C SER A 201 11.07 -23.41 3.34
N VAL A 202 10.12 -24.20 2.90
CA VAL A 202 8.69 -24.01 3.25
C VAL A 202 8.49 -24.07 4.77
N SER A 203 9.26 -24.92 5.47
CA SER A 203 9.21 -25.04 6.93
C SER A 203 9.65 -23.75 7.62
N GLU A 204 10.77 -23.16 7.19
CA GLU A 204 11.28 -21.89 7.73
C GLU A 204 10.30 -20.76 7.45
N LEU A 205 9.76 -20.67 6.22
CA LEU A 205 8.77 -19.65 5.89
C LEU A 205 7.51 -19.78 6.76
N LYS A 206 7.04 -21.00 7.00
CA LYS A 206 5.90 -21.24 7.90
C LYS A 206 6.23 -20.86 9.35
N GLN A 207 7.40 -21.23 9.83
CA GLN A 207 7.84 -20.93 11.19
C GLN A 207 8.00 -19.43 11.42
N LEU A 208 8.61 -18.69 10.49
CA LEU A 208 8.76 -17.23 10.54
C LEU A 208 7.41 -16.50 10.64
N ASN A 209 6.33 -17.13 10.12
CA ASN A 209 5.02 -16.52 10.00
C ASN A 209 3.94 -17.19 10.88
N ASN A 210 4.31 -18.13 11.74
CA ASN A 210 3.41 -18.92 12.57
C ASN A 210 2.25 -19.57 11.76
N LEU A 211 2.54 -20.03 10.53
CA LEU A 211 1.54 -20.62 9.66
C LEU A 211 1.29 -22.09 10.03
N THR A 212 0.05 -22.44 10.31
CA THR A 212 -0.39 -23.82 10.60
C THR A 212 -0.88 -24.54 9.36
N SER A 213 -1.24 -23.82 8.29
CA SER A 213 -1.70 -24.35 7.00
C SER A 213 -0.81 -23.91 5.84
N ASN A 214 -1.07 -24.44 4.64
CA ASN A 214 -0.41 -24.02 3.41
C ASN A 214 -1.23 -22.97 2.62
N THR A 215 -2.40 -22.60 3.14
CA THR A 215 -3.29 -21.62 2.49
C THR A 215 -2.71 -20.22 2.62
N LEU A 216 -2.63 -19.51 1.51
CA LEU A 216 -2.21 -18.13 1.44
C LEU A 216 -3.34 -17.26 0.87
N ASN A 217 -3.45 -16.04 1.38
CA ASN A 217 -4.35 -15.03 0.82
C ASN A 217 -3.55 -14.03 -0.02
N VAL A 218 -4.06 -13.65 -1.17
CA VAL A 218 -3.47 -12.57 -1.98
C VAL A 218 -3.43 -11.29 -1.14
N GLY A 219 -2.27 -10.61 -1.12
CA GLY A 219 -2.01 -9.45 -0.27
C GLY A 219 -1.49 -9.81 1.13
N GLN A 220 -1.44 -11.08 1.52
CA GLN A 220 -0.87 -11.50 2.81
C GLN A 220 0.62 -11.15 2.86
N ARG A 221 1.04 -10.56 3.98
CA ARG A 221 2.45 -10.24 4.25
C ARG A 221 3.12 -11.41 4.94
N LEU A 222 4.22 -11.89 4.38
CA LEU A 222 5.03 -12.96 4.95
C LEU A 222 6.44 -12.46 5.27
N LYS A 223 6.91 -12.72 6.48
CA LYS A 223 8.33 -12.55 6.82
C LYS A 223 9.17 -13.53 6.02
N ILE A 224 10.22 -13.01 5.36
CA ILE A 224 11.18 -13.79 4.58
C ILE A 224 12.62 -13.65 5.11
N LYS A 225 12.80 -12.87 6.18
CA LYS A 225 14.05 -12.78 6.96
C LYS A 225 13.71 -12.82 8.45
N SER A 226 14.56 -13.40 9.28
CA SER A 226 14.41 -13.31 10.73
C SER A 226 14.88 -11.93 11.22
N ASP A 227 14.20 -11.37 12.23
CA ASP A 227 14.60 -10.10 12.87
C ASP A 227 15.88 -10.25 13.75
N ALA A 228 16.42 -11.44 13.83
CA ALA A 228 17.63 -11.67 14.60
C ALA A 228 18.88 -11.31 13.77
N THR A 229 19.68 -10.39 14.25
CA THR A 229 21.11 -10.35 13.99
C THR A 229 21.73 -11.64 14.54
N ILE A 230 21.47 -12.76 13.88
CA ILE A 230 22.20 -13.99 14.15
C ILE A 230 23.53 -13.81 13.41
N SER A 231 24.60 -13.67 14.18
CA SER A 231 25.94 -13.95 13.66
C SER A 231 25.89 -15.23 12.83
N PRO A 232 26.59 -15.32 11.69
CA PRO A 232 26.55 -16.51 10.85
C PRO A 232 26.82 -17.71 11.72
N ILE A 233 25.80 -18.51 11.98
CA ILE A 233 26.06 -19.88 12.44
C ILE A 233 26.60 -20.54 11.20
N GLU A 234 27.89 -20.79 11.24
CA GLU A 234 28.59 -21.69 10.30
C GLU A 234 27.71 -22.92 10.14
N PRO A 235 27.38 -23.35 8.90
CA PRO A 235 26.52 -24.50 8.72
C PRO A 235 27.19 -25.69 9.42
N THR A 236 26.65 -26.06 10.58
CA THR A 236 26.96 -27.34 11.15
C THR A 236 26.44 -28.37 10.18
N GLN A 237 27.34 -28.91 9.39
CA GLN A 237 27.13 -30.06 8.54
C GLN A 237 26.49 -31.16 9.41
N PRO A 238 25.30 -31.69 9.07
CA PRO A 238 24.81 -32.86 9.77
C PRO A 238 25.79 -33.99 9.56
N SER A 239 26.41 -34.45 10.63
CA SER A 239 27.40 -35.53 10.61
C SER A 239 26.74 -36.91 10.52
N ASP A 240 25.61 -37.00 9.79
CA ASP A 240 24.97 -38.30 9.52
C ASP A 240 24.73 -38.46 8.02
N THR A 241 25.75 -38.99 7.34
CA THR A 241 25.67 -39.32 5.90
C THR A 241 24.87 -40.60 5.60
N SER A 242 24.24 -41.21 6.62
CA SER A 242 23.55 -42.48 6.49
C SER A 242 22.17 -42.39 5.82
N ASN A 243 21.62 -41.19 5.66
CA ASN A 243 20.24 -40.98 5.15
C ASN A 243 20.14 -40.14 3.87
N ILE A 244 21.27 -39.98 3.14
CA ILE A 244 21.29 -39.25 1.89
C ILE A 244 21.26 -40.21 0.71
N TYR A 245 20.26 -40.01 -0.18
CA TYR A 245 20.19 -40.70 -1.47
C TYR A 245 20.56 -39.78 -2.61
N THR A 246 21.56 -40.14 -3.40
CA THR A 246 21.92 -39.41 -4.62
C THR A 246 21.06 -39.88 -5.77
N VAL A 247 20.23 -38.99 -6.30
CA VAL A 247 19.30 -39.23 -7.41
C VAL A 247 20.09 -39.63 -8.65
N LYS A 248 19.68 -40.68 -9.34
CA LYS A 248 20.26 -41.16 -10.58
C LYS A 248 19.29 -40.95 -11.76
N SER A 249 19.83 -40.97 -12.98
CA SER A 249 19.00 -40.90 -14.19
C SER A 249 17.99 -42.06 -14.21
N GLY A 250 16.70 -41.71 -14.36
CA GLY A 250 15.58 -42.66 -14.31
C GLY A 250 14.88 -42.75 -12.94
N ASP A 251 15.38 -42.12 -11.90
CA ASP A 251 14.69 -42.05 -10.61
C ASP A 251 13.48 -41.10 -10.65
N SER A 252 12.50 -41.44 -9.84
CA SER A 252 11.38 -40.56 -9.52
C SER A 252 11.20 -40.47 -8.01
N LEU A 253 10.58 -39.41 -7.51
CA LEU A 253 10.27 -39.29 -6.08
C LEU A 253 9.51 -40.52 -5.59
N TYR A 254 8.57 -41.04 -6.39
CA TYR A 254 7.82 -42.24 -6.05
C TYR A 254 8.69 -43.49 -5.95
N SER A 255 9.61 -43.71 -6.90
CA SER A 255 10.51 -44.86 -6.88
C SER A 255 11.47 -44.82 -5.69
N ILE A 256 11.97 -43.64 -5.37
CA ILE A 256 12.86 -43.41 -4.20
C ILE A 256 12.09 -43.62 -2.90
N ALA A 257 10.91 -42.99 -2.74
CA ALA A 257 10.09 -43.13 -1.54
C ALA A 257 9.72 -44.56 -1.26
N ARG A 258 9.32 -45.33 -2.31
CA ARG A 258 9.00 -46.76 -2.20
C ARG A 258 10.23 -47.58 -1.78
N LYS A 259 11.40 -47.25 -2.31
CA LYS A 259 12.66 -47.96 -1.97
C LYS A 259 13.04 -47.79 -0.50
N TYR A 260 12.75 -46.62 0.08
CA TYR A 260 13.12 -46.30 1.46
C TYR A 260 11.92 -46.35 2.43
N ASN A 261 10.78 -46.82 1.97
CA ASN A 261 9.56 -46.97 2.77
C ASN A 261 9.12 -45.66 3.46
N VAL A 262 9.21 -44.55 2.71
CA VAL A 262 8.75 -43.22 3.12
C VAL A 262 7.63 -42.72 2.20
N THR A 263 6.79 -41.80 2.67
CA THR A 263 5.73 -41.21 1.86
C THR A 263 6.27 -40.08 0.99
N VAL A 264 5.73 -39.91 -0.23
CA VAL A 264 6.07 -38.82 -1.18
C VAL A 264 5.37 -37.54 -0.76
#